data_f07c7ebbacfbd7377a61924dd00d1f10
#
_entry.id   f07c7ebbacfbd7377a61924dd00d1f10
#
_cell.length_a   1.000
_cell.length_b   1.000
_cell.length_c   1.000
_cell.angle_alpha   90.00
_cell.angle_beta   90.00
_cell.angle_gamma   90.00
#
_symmetry.space_group_name_H-M   'P 1'
#
loop_
_entity.id
_entity.type
_entity.pdbx_description
1 polymer ?
#
loop_
_entity_poly.entity_id
_entity_poly.type
_entity_poly.pdbx_seq_one_letter_code
_entity_poly.pdbx_strand_id
1 'polypeptide(L)'
;FHTGGSGMYAGNDLLSDEKILQKLSAYVPQEEFIRLRTRLEEELSALFGSFYHGYLGVDMMICHFPGEAPVYRIHPCVEINLRMNMGVVARFLTDRYLAADAEGVFRIDYYPLAGQALEEHRQMSASFPLSVENNRVCDGYLPLVPVTSQSRYRAFLYCK
;
A
#
# COMPACT_ATOMS: atom_id res chain seq x y z
N PHE A 1 -0.19 2.69 -4.00
CA PHE A 1 0.79 1.61 -4.23
C PHE A 1 1.95 2.08 -5.09
N HIS A 2 3.06 1.36 -5.03
CA HIS A 2 4.25 1.63 -5.81
C HIS A 2 4.41 0.57 -6.90
N THR A 3 4.90 0.99 -8.07
CA THR A 3 5.28 0.09 -9.16
C THR A 3 6.79 0.18 -9.41
N GLY A 4 7.39 -0.95 -9.74
CA GLY A 4 8.78 -1.00 -10.21
C GLY A 4 8.93 -0.51 -11.66
N GLY A 5 10.16 -0.40 -12.15
CA GLY A 5 10.45 0.06 -13.50
C GLY A 5 9.83 -0.77 -14.64
N SER A 6 9.39 -2.00 -14.36
CA SER A 6 8.66 -2.89 -15.27
C SER A 6 7.13 -2.78 -15.16
N GLY A 7 6.60 -1.87 -14.33
CA GLY A 7 5.17 -1.78 -14.03
C GLY A 7 4.65 -2.83 -13.03
N MET A 8 5.50 -3.74 -12.56
CA MET A 8 5.12 -4.71 -11.55
C MET A 8 4.90 -4.05 -10.19
N TYR A 9 3.97 -4.59 -9.40
CA TYR A 9 3.76 -4.18 -8.02
C TYR A 9 5.05 -4.27 -7.20
N ALA A 10 5.40 -3.20 -6.50
CA ALA A 10 6.59 -3.12 -5.65
C ALA A 10 6.25 -2.89 -4.17
N GLY A 11 5.08 -2.36 -3.85
CA GLY A 11 4.68 -2.16 -2.46
C GLY A 11 3.57 -1.14 -2.25
N ASN A 12 3.27 -0.90 -0.98
CA ASN A 12 2.33 0.12 -0.51
C ASN A 12 2.93 0.91 0.65
N ASP A 13 2.60 2.20 0.72
CA ASP A 13 2.76 2.95 1.97
C ASP A 13 1.81 2.37 3.04
N LEU A 14 2.29 2.29 4.26
CA LEU A 14 1.54 1.92 5.45
C LEU A 14 1.29 3.19 6.26
N LEU A 15 0.14 3.78 6.06
CA LEU A 15 -0.27 5.08 6.60
C LEU A 15 -1.68 5.01 7.17
N SER A 16 -1.97 5.85 8.16
CA SER A 16 -3.36 6.06 8.61
C SER A 16 -4.20 6.73 7.52
N ASP A 17 -5.52 6.62 7.63
CA ASP A 17 -6.45 7.29 6.68
C ASP A 17 -6.26 8.80 6.67
N GLU A 18 -6.01 9.42 7.82
CA GLU A 18 -5.74 10.85 7.94
C GLU A 18 -4.48 11.25 7.15
N LYS A 19 -3.39 10.47 7.29
CA LYS A 19 -2.15 10.73 6.55
C LYS A 19 -2.31 10.52 5.05
N ILE A 20 -3.10 9.53 4.64
CA ILE A 20 -3.43 9.32 3.22
C ILE A 20 -4.22 10.52 2.69
N LEU A 21 -5.27 10.96 3.40
CA LEU A 21 -6.05 12.13 3.00
C LEU A 21 -5.22 13.40 2.97
N GLN A 22 -4.31 13.59 3.93
CA GLN A 22 -3.38 14.72 3.94
C GLN A 22 -2.47 14.71 2.71
N LYS A 23 -1.88 13.55 2.32
CA LYS A 23 -1.07 13.44 1.10
C LYS A 23 -1.89 13.74 -0.16
N LEU A 24 -3.13 13.26 -0.24
CA LEU A 24 -4.02 13.51 -1.37
C LEU A 24 -4.42 14.99 -1.48
N SER A 25 -4.57 15.69 -0.36
CA SER A 25 -4.96 17.10 -0.34
C SER A 25 -3.95 18.06 -0.99
N ALA A 26 -2.72 17.60 -1.19
CA ALA A 26 -1.72 18.36 -1.98
C ALA A 26 -2.09 18.45 -3.47
N TYR A 27 -2.99 17.61 -3.96
CA TYR A 27 -3.36 17.51 -5.37
C TYR A 27 -4.83 17.83 -5.61
N VAL A 28 -5.72 17.32 -4.75
CA VAL A 28 -7.17 17.45 -4.91
C VAL A 28 -7.84 17.76 -3.56
N PRO A 29 -8.96 18.51 -3.54
CA PRO A 29 -9.70 18.77 -2.31
C PRO A 29 -10.13 17.46 -1.62
N GLN A 30 -9.97 17.36 -0.30
CA GLN A 30 -10.38 16.18 0.46
C GLN A 30 -11.86 15.87 0.29
N GLU A 31 -12.71 16.89 0.26
CA GLU A 31 -14.15 16.75 0.08
C GLU A 31 -14.52 16.09 -1.25
N GLU A 32 -13.78 16.39 -2.31
CA GLU A 32 -13.96 15.76 -3.60
C GLU A 32 -13.66 14.26 -3.54
N PHE A 33 -12.53 13.89 -2.92
CA PHE A 33 -12.15 12.49 -2.72
C PHE A 33 -13.18 11.73 -1.86
N ILE A 34 -13.63 12.33 -0.74
CA ILE A 34 -14.63 11.71 0.15
C ILE A 34 -15.94 11.49 -0.59
N ARG A 35 -16.44 12.51 -1.30
CA ARG A 35 -17.67 12.41 -2.10
C ARG A 35 -17.56 11.32 -3.17
N LEU A 36 -16.43 11.26 -3.86
CA LEU A 36 -16.18 10.23 -4.86
C LEU A 36 -16.19 8.82 -4.24
N ARG A 37 -15.53 8.64 -3.10
CA ARG A 37 -15.52 7.34 -2.39
C ARG A 37 -16.93 6.92 -2.01
N THR A 38 -17.73 7.80 -1.41
CA THR A 38 -19.12 7.50 -1.06
C THR A 38 -19.93 7.09 -2.29
N ARG A 39 -19.78 7.81 -3.40
CA ARG A 39 -20.49 7.48 -4.63
C ARG A 39 -20.08 6.11 -5.19
N LEU A 40 -18.79 5.77 -5.15
CA LEU A 40 -18.30 4.45 -5.56
C LEU A 40 -18.85 3.35 -4.65
N GLU A 41 -18.92 3.56 -3.34
CA GLU A 41 -19.50 2.61 -2.39
C GLU A 41 -20.99 2.34 -2.70
N GLU A 42 -21.77 3.37 -3.00
CA GLU A 42 -23.19 3.26 -3.38
C GLU A 42 -23.36 2.48 -4.70
N GLU A 43 -22.67 2.90 -5.74
CA GLU A 43 -22.80 2.30 -7.08
C GLU A 43 -22.31 0.84 -7.11
N LEU A 44 -21.18 0.55 -6.47
CA LEU A 44 -20.64 -0.80 -6.42
C LEU A 44 -21.48 -1.73 -5.53
N SER A 45 -22.06 -1.21 -4.45
CA SER A 45 -22.99 -1.96 -3.60
C SER A 45 -24.28 -2.30 -4.38
N ALA A 46 -24.82 -1.36 -5.15
CA ALA A 46 -25.97 -1.62 -6.01
C ALA A 46 -25.67 -2.64 -7.11
N LEU A 47 -24.46 -2.57 -7.70
CA LEU A 47 -24.07 -3.44 -8.80
C LEU A 47 -23.73 -4.86 -8.36
N PHE A 48 -22.99 -5.02 -7.25
CA PHE A 48 -22.41 -6.30 -6.85
C PHE A 48 -23.01 -6.89 -5.58
N GLY A 49 -23.68 -6.10 -4.73
CA GLY A 49 -24.07 -6.50 -3.37
C GLY A 49 -25.05 -7.67 -3.29
N SER A 50 -25.78 -7.99 -4.37
CA SER A 50 -26.70 -9.13 -4.42
C SER A 50 -26.01 -10.48 -4.59
N PHE A 51 -24.76 -10.52 -5.09
CA PHE A 51 -24.07 -11.76 -5.44
C PHE A 51 -22.60 -11.81 -5.02
N TYR A 52 -22.02 -10.71 -4.56
CA TYR A 52 -20.63 -10.66 -4.09
C TYR A 52 -20.54 -10.24 -2.63
N HIS A 53 -19.87 -11.06 -1.83
CA HIS A 53 -19.52 -10.76 -0.45
C HIS A 53 -18.02 -10.95 -0.26
N GLY A 54 -17.29 -9.86 -0.02
CA GLY A 54 -15.83 -9.92 0.11
C GLY A 54 -15.17 -8.56 -0.04
N TYR A 55 -13.86 -8.58 -0.18
CA TYR A 55 -13.09 -7.37 -0.43
C TYR A 55 -13.20 -6.93 -1.87
N LEU A 56 -13.38 -5.64 -2.07
CA LEU A 56 -13.38 -4.99 -3.36
C LEU A 56 -12.36 -3.85 -3.31
N GLY A 57 -11.51 -3.76 -4.31
CA GLY A 57 -10.59 -2.64 -4.49
C GLY A 57 -10.91 -1.88 -5.77
N VAL A 58 -10.84 -0.55 -5.69
CA VAL A 58 -10.93 0.32 -6.87
C VAL A 58 -9.61 1.07 -7.02
N ASP A 59 -8.94 0.88 -8.13
CA ASP A 59 -7.75 1.63 -8.45
C ASP A 59 -8.15 2.99 -9.03
N MET A 60 -7.68 4.06 -8.39
CA MET A 60 -7.90 5.44 -8.81
C MET A 60 -6.57 6.08 -9.21
N MET A 61 -6.61 7.10 -10.03
CA MET A 61 -5.42 7.82 -10.46
C MET A 61 -5.64 9.33 -10.39
N ILE A 62 -4.64 10.06 -9.87
CA ILE A 62 -4.60 11.52 -9.98
C ILE A 62 -3.87 11.86 -11.27
N CYS A 63 -4.58 12.52 -12.18
CA CYS A 63 -4.07 12.95 -13.46
C CYS A 63 -3.63 14.41 -13.40
N HIS A 64 -2.48 14.71 -13.99
CA HIS A 64 -1.93 16.04 -14.10
C HIS A 64 -2.22 16.63 -15.50
N PHE A 65 -2.84 17.80 -15.56
CA PHE A 65 -3.20 18.52 -16.77
C PHE A 65 -2.52 19.91 -16.79
N PRO A 66 -1.26 20.00 -17.27
CA PRO A 66 -0.55 21.27 -17.30
C PRO A 66 -1.29 22.33 -18.10
N GLY A 67 -1.46 23.54 -17.54
CA GLY A 67 -2.14 24.66 -18.19
C GLY A 67 -3.67 24.63 -18.11
N GLU A 68 -4.27 23.62 -17.49
CA GLU A 68 -5.71 23.55 -17.23
C GLU A 68 -6.07 23.92 -15.79
N ALA A 69 -7.35 24.24 -15.54
CA ALA A 69 -7.90 24.46 -14.21
C ALA A 69 -9.11 23.53 -13.99
N PRO A 70 -9.10 22.66 -12.98
CA PRO A 70 -7.98 22.37 -12.06
C PRO A 70 -6.85 21.59 -12.74
N VAL A 71 -5.62 21.84 -12.27
CA VAL A 71 -4.40 21.20 -12.78
C VAL A 71 -4.36 19.69 -12.49
N TYR A 72 -4.97 19.27 -11.39
CA TYR A 72 -5.09 17.86 -11.00
C TYR A 72 -6.55 17.44 -10.95
N ARG A 73 -6.83 16.24 -11.46
CA ARG A 73 -8.16 15.63 -11.44
C ARG A 73 -8.06 14.16 -11.07
N ILE A 74 -9.08 13.62 -10.39
CA ILE A 74 -9.16 12.19 -10.08
C ILE A 74 -9.79 11.46 -11.27
N HIS A 75 -9.07 10.44 -11.79
CA HIS A 75 -9.70 9.39 -12.57
C HIS A 75 -10.29 8.38 -11.56
N PRO A 76 -11.62 8.27 -11.45
CA PRO A 76 -12.25 7.64 -10.30
C PRO A 76 -12.17 6.12 -10.29
N CYS A 77 -11.99 5.51 -11.45
CA CYS A 77 -12.04 4.06 -11.58
C CYS A 77 -11.20 3.63 -12.78
N VAL A 78 -9.97 3.23 -12.54
CA VAL A 78 -9.07 2.64 -13.54
C VAL A 78 -9.35 1.15 -13.65
N GLU A 79 -9.49 0.48 -12.49
CA GLU A 79 -9.72 -0.96 -12.38
C GLU A 79 -10.57 -1.27 -11.15
N ILE A 80 -11.43 -2.28 -11.26
CA ILE A 80 -12.19 -2.84 -10.14
C ILE A 80 -11.69 -4.27 -9.90
N ASN A 81 -11.22 -4.52 -8.68
CA ASN A 81 -10.71 -5.82 -8.25
C ASN A 81 -11.70 -6.46 -7.27
N LEU A 82 -12.54 -7.41 -7.72
CA LEU A 82 -13.47 -8.19 -6.89
C LEU A 82 -12.73 -9.32 -6.15
N ARG A 83 -11.74 -8.97 -5.37
CA ARG A 83 -10.89 -9.89 -4.62
C ARG A 83 -10.09 -9.14 -3.56
N MET A 84 -9.51 -9.87 -2.63
CA MET A 84 -8.43 -9.32 -1.82
C MET A 84 -7.28 -8.87 -2.73
N ASN A 85 -6.85 -7.64 -2.58
CA ASN A 85 -5.72 -7.06 -3.30
C ASN A 85 -4.64 -6.59 -2.32
N MET A 86 -3.51 -6.10 -2.86
CA MET A 86 -2.37 -5.70 -2.03
C MET A 86 -2.66 -4.45 -1.18
N GLY A 87 -3.61 -3.61 -1.58
CA GLY A 87 -4.08 -2.50 -0.76
C GLY A 87 -4.78 -2.98 0.52
N VAL A 88 -5.61 -4.03 0.43
CA VAL A 88 -6.24 -4.66 1.60
C VAL A 88 -5.19 -5.28 2.52
N VAL A 89 -4.17 -5.95 1.95
CA VAL A 89 -3.05 -6.49 2.75
C VAL A 89 -2.32 -5.37 3.48
N ALA A 90 -1.96 -4.29 2.78
CA ALA A 90 -1.31 -3.14 3.39
C ALA A 90 -2.16 -2.52 4.51
N ARG A 91 -3.48 -2.40 4.30
CA ARG A 91 -4.41 -1.92 5.33
C ARG A 91 -4.41 -2.80 6.57
N PHE A 92 -4.49 -4.12 6.42
CA PHE A 92 -4.37 -5.04 7.55
C PHE A 92 -3.04 -4.93 8.29
N LEU A 93 -1.94 -4.76 7.56
CA LEU A 93 -0.63 -4.57 8.16
C LEU A 93 -0.59 -3.29 9.00
N THR A 94 -1.11 -2.18 8.46
CA THR A 94 -1.21 -0.91 9.19
C THR A 94 -2.05 -1.07 10.45
N ASP A 95 -3.29 -1.55 10.34
CA ASP A 95 -4.25 -1.55 11.44
C ASP A 95 -3.88 -2.51 12.57
N ARG A 96 -3.28 -3.66 12.23
CA ARG A 96 -3.06 -4.73 13.20
C ARG A 96 -1.65 -4.79 13.76
N TYR A 97 -0.67 -4.33 12.99
CA TYR A 97 0.72 -4.57 13.33
C TYR A 97 1.55 -3.31 13.54
N LEU A 98 1.19 -2.16 12.98
CA LEU A 98 1.91 -0.92 13.24
C LEU A 98 1.42 -0.23 14.52
N ALA A 99 2.34 0.44 15.21
CA ALA A 99 1.98 1.40 16.24
C ALA A 99 1.22 2.59 15.62
N ALA A 100 0.38 3.27 16.41
CA ALA A 100 -0.54 4.30 15.93
C ALA A 100 0.18 5.44 15.17
N ASP A 101 1.37 5.83 15.66
CA ASP A 101 2.14 6.93 15.07
C ASP A 101 3.22 6.45 14.08
N ALA A 102 3.39 5.13 13.92
CA ALA A 102 4.38 4.58 13.00
C ALA A 102 3.94 4.77 11.55
N GLU A 103 4.90 5.09 10.70
CA GLU A 103 4.76 5.07 9.26
C GLU A 103 5.71 4.04 8.68
N GLY A 104 5.32 3.44 7.57
CA GLY A 104 6.16 2.44 6.96
C GLY A 104 5.82 2.17 5.52
N VAL A 105 6.49 1.17 4.99
CA VAL A 105 6.20 0.61 3.66
C VAL A 105 6.09 -0.90 3.76
N PHE A 106 5.15 -1.47 3.03
CA PHE A 106 5.12 -2.89 2.71
C PHE A 106 5.73 -3.05 1.32
N ARG A 107 6.68 -3.96 1.17
CA ARG A 107 7.36 -4.19 -0.10
C ARG A 107 7.47 -5.66 -0.45
N ILE A 108 7.50 -5.92 -1.76
CA ILE A 108 7.90 -7.21 -2.34
C ILE A 108 8.99 -6.93 -3.36
N ASP A 109 10.21 -7.35 -3.04
CA ASP A 109 11.37 -7.18 -3.89
C ASP A 109 11.73 -8.50 -4.58
N TYR A 110 12.07 -8.43 -5.87
CA TYR A 110 12.54 -9.56 -6.66
C TYR A 110 14.06 -9.48 -6.88
N TYR A 111 14.73 -10.63 -6.81
CA TYR A 111 16.16 -10.76 -6.95
C TYR A 111 16.51 -11.79 -8.04
N PRO A 112 17.19 -11.38 -9.13
CA PRO A 112 17.50 -12.28 -10.24
C PRO A 112 18.58 -13.33 -9.92
N LEU A 113 19.43 -13.08 -8.92
CA LEU A 113 20.53 -14.00 -8.55
C LEU A 113 20.25 -14.67 -7.20
N ALA A 114 20.64 -15.95 -7.10
CA ALA A 114 20.56 -16.69 -5.84
C ALA A 114 21.45 -16.03 -4.76
N GLY A 115 20.97 -16.02 -3.53
CA GLY A 115 21.68 -15.43 -2.39
C GLY A 115 21.50 -13.93 -2.22
N GLN A 116 21.14 -13.16 -3.26
CA GLN A 116 20.94 -11.70 -3.14
C GLN A 116 19.86 -11.35 -2.11
N ALA A 117 18.71 -12.02 -2.16
CA ALA A 117 17.64 -11.77 -1.20
C ALA A 117 18.11 -11.99 0.25
N LEU A 118 18.91 -13.02 0.50
CA LEU A 118 19.45 -13.32 1.82
C LEU A 118 20.47 -12.29 2.27
N GLU A 119 21.33 -11.83 1.39
CA GLU A 119 22.31 -10.78 1.70
C GLU A 119 21.65 -9.47 2.09
N GLU A 120 20.70 -9.01 1.27
CA GLU A 120 19.89 -7.81 1.55
C GLU A 120 19.09 -7.97 2.85
N HIS A 121 18.52 -9.15 3.11
CA HIS A 121 17.83 -9.44 4.35
C HIS A 121 18.74 -9.25 5.57
N ARG A 122 19.98 -9.77 5.51
CA ARG A 122 20.95 -9.64 6.60
C ARG A 122 21.37 -8.18 6.82
N GLN A 123 21.62 -7.44 5.74
CA GLN A 123 21.96 -6.03 5.80
C GLN A 123 20.83 -5.21 6.41
N MET A 124 19.59 -5.41 5.96
CA MET A 124 18.42 -4.72 6.50
C MET A 124 18.20 -5.04 7.98
N SER A 125 18.32 -6.32 8.36
CA SER A 125 18.18 -6.74 9.77
C SER A 125 19.24 -6.13 10.68
N ALA A 126 20.47 -5.95 10.19
CA ALA A 126 21.55 -5.35 10.95
C ALA A 126 21.44 -3.82 11.02
N SER A 127 21.04 -3.17 9.93
CA SER A 127 20.99 -1.70 9.84
C SER A 127 19.71 -1.11 10.46
N PHE A 128 18.64 -1.88 10.48
CA PHE A 128 17.32 -1.45 10.94
C PHE A 128 16.72 -2.48 11.89
N PRO A 129 17.26 -2.58 13.12
CA PRO A 129 16.76 -3.53 14.11
C PRO A 129 15.29 -3.26 14.42
N LEU A 130 14.50 -4.34 14.49
CA LEU A 130 13.08 -4.26 14.74
C LEU A 130 12.80 -3.78 16.18
N SER A 131 11.97 -2.75 16.31
CA SER A 131 11.41 -2.28 17.59
C SER A 131 9.92 -2.59 17.65
N VAL A 132 9.50 -3.27 18.72
CA VAL A 132 8.11 -3.67 18.97
C VAL A 132 7.69 -3.27 20.37
N GLU A 133 6.60 -2.54 20.50
CA GLU A 133 5.97 -2.17 21.77
C GLU A 133 4.49 -2.57 21.74
N ASN A 134 3.98 -3.14 22.81
CA ASN A 134 2.60 -3.59 22.94
C ASN A 134 2.12 -4.47 21.75
N ASN A 135 2.98 -5.36 21.27
CA ASN A 135 2.76 -6.20 20.08
C ASN A 135 2.55 -5.40 18.76
N ARG A 136 3.07 -4.17 18.70
CA ARG A 136 3.02 -3.30 17.54
C ARG A 136 4.43 -2.92 17.10
N VAL A 137 4.66 -2.92 15.80
CA VAL A 137 5.92 -2.47 15.19
C VAL A 137 5.97 -0.95 15.25
N CYS A 138 7.01 -0.44 15.92
CA CYS A 138 7.25 1.01 16.05
C CYS A 138 8.28 1.48 15.03
N ASP A 139 9.32 0.67 14.78
CA ASP A 139 10.43 1.03 13.90
C ASP A 139 11.16 -0.23 13.41
N GLY A 140 11.92 -0.09 12.32
CA GLY A 140 12.83 -1.10 11.82
C GLY A 140 12.25 -2.01 10.74
N TYR A 141 12.99 -3.07 10.46
CA TYR A 141 12.74 -4.02 9.40
C TYR A 141 12.13 -5.32 9.93
N LEU A 142 11.00 -5.74 9.37
CA LEU A 142 10.34 -7.00 9.68
C LEU A 142 10.15 -7.84 8.40
N PRO A 143 10.87 -8.98 8.23
CA PRO A 143 10.57 -9.92 7.15
C PRO A 143 9.23 -10.61 7.42
N LEU A 144 8.39 -10.69 6.40
CA LEU A 144 7.07 -11.35 6.46
C LEU A 144 7.11 -12.79 5.99
N VAL A 145 8.16 -13.19 5.32
CA VAL A 145 8.40 -14.56 4.82
C VAL A 145 9.82 -14.98 5.17
N PRO A 146 10.08 -16.29 5.37
CA PRO A 146 11.44 -16.78 5.54
C PRO A 146 12.31 -16.47 4.32
N VAL A 147 13.52 -15.96 4.55
CA VAL A 147 14.48 -15.64 3.51
C VAL A 147 15.65 -16.60 3.58
N THR A 148 15.89 -17.36 2.51
CA THR A 148 16.95 -18.36 2.39
C THR A 148 17.86 -18.03 1.20
N SER A 149 18.96 -18.79 1.04
CA SER A 149 19.83 -18.65 -0.13
C SER A 149 19.14 -18.96 -1.48
N GLN A 150 18.00 -19.65 -1.45
CA GLN A 150 17.21 -19.98 -2.64
C GLN A 150 16.09 -18.96 -2.92
N SER A 151 15.82 -18.05 -1.98
CA SER A 151 14.76 -17.07 -2.14
C SER A 151 15.04 -16.12 -3.30
N ARG A 152 14.04 -15.93 -4.14
CA ARG A 152 14.04 -14.95 -5.24
C ARG A 152 13.16 -13.74 -4.95
N TYR A 153 12.34 -13.84 -3.92
CA TYR A 153 11.46 -12.77 -3.45
C TYR A 153 11.65 -12.57 -1.96
N ARG A 154 11.46 -11.35 -1.55
CA ARG A 154 11.44 -10.93 -0.15
C ARG A 154 10.24 -10.03 0.08
N ALA A 155 9.33 -10.42 0.98
CA ALA A 155 8.21 -9.59 1.44
C ALA A 155 8.53 -9.09 2.84
N PHE A 156 8.38 -7.80 3.09
CA PHE A 156 8.76 -7.19 4.35
C PHE A 156 8.01 -5.90 4.67
N LEU A 157 8.00 -5.54 5.94
CA LEU A 157 7.69 -4.20 6.41
C LEU A 157 9.00 -3.46 6.73
N TYR A 158 8.98 -2.17 6.49
CA TYR A 158 10.01 -1.26 6.97
C TYR A 158 9.32 -0.02 7.51
N CYS A 159 9.52 0.28 8.79
CA CYS A 159 8.95 1.40 9.52
C CYS A 159 10.03 2.40 9.92
N LYS A 160 9.61 3.65 10.04
CA LYS A 160 10.42 4.75 10.56
C LYS A 160 9.60 5.58 11.53
#